data_b9d1581916b093891a08828d1eea763a
#
_entry.id   b9d1581916b093891a08828d1eea763a
#
_cell.length_a   1.000
_cell.length_b   1.000
_cell.length_c   1.000
_cell.angle_alpha   90.00
_cell.angle_beta   90.00
_cell.angle_gamma   90.00
#
_symmetry.space_group_name_H-M   'P 1'
#
loop_
_entity.id
_entity.type
_entity.pdbx_description
1 polymer ?
#
loop_
_entity_poly.entity_id
_entity_poly.type
_entity_poly.pdbx_seq_one_letter_code
_entity_poly.pdbx_strand_id
1 'polypeptide(L)'
;MTGTGTAAGPALAVVGVPGGRRVALFSAAARDAGLPPVRVVPWIEALHGRARFRPGELVRIDSPGEDEAVDRELRGVRDPARVEGSSRWYARFNAAVRRIAVAAEDAGAVLLDDPGELAVLFDKRLCHGVLREAGVPVPDSPTSGPRAAPVRGWEDVVALREATGIRRMFVKLAHGSSASGVLAVETASGGRAQATTSVERDALGRLFNSLRVRRYSGEREVAALVDALAPDGLHIERWLPKASQDGRTADLRVVVIAGRATHAVLRTSRSPMTNLHLGGARGDLARAAAAVETAGGSWAEVLRLGERAAARFPGSPRVGVDLLPGTGWRRFAVGEVNAFGDLLPGLTGLPGGGAEGQDAYAAQIAALRRRPDRPRAPLDPIAPRRTGNRHRARV
;
A
#
# COMPACT_ATOMS: atom_id res chain seq x y z
N MET A 1 -46.11 -21.45 -17.95
CA MET A 1 -44.79 -20.92 -18.36
C MET A 1 -44.24 -20.11 -17.19
N THR A 2 -43.53 -20.78 -16.29
CA THR A 2 -42.89 -20.16 -15.15
C THR A 2 -41.51 -19.66 -15.63
N GLY A 3 -41.43 -18.35 -15.86
CA GLY A 3 -40.17 -17.70 -16.18
C GLY A 3 -39.23 -17.79 -14.97
N THR A 4 -38.16 -18.57 -15.11
CA THR A 4 -37.01 -18.52 -14.18
C THR A 4 -36.35 -17.18 -14.38
N GLY A 5 -36.75 -16.20 -13.53
CA GLY A 5 -36.04 -14.95 -13.43
C GLY A 5 -34.62 -15.25 -12.95
N THR A 6 -33.66 -15.14 -13.86
CA THR A 6 -32.22 -15.10 -13.47
C THR A 6 -32.09 -14.01 -12.48
N ALA A 7 -31.80 -14.36 -11.21
CA ALA A 7 -31.54 -13.39 -10.17
C ALA A 7 -30.42 -12.44 -10.67
N ALA A 8 -30.78 -11.18 -10.86
CA ALA A 8 -29.79 -10.16 -11.21
C ALA A 8 -28.69 -10.21 -10.16
N GLY A 9 -27.43 -10.30 -10.62
CA GLY A 9 -26.29 -10.31 -9.69
C GLY A 9 -26.27 -9.08 -8.78
N PRO A 10 -25.37 -9.03 -7.77
CA PRO A 10 -25.37 -7.97 -6.80
C PRO A 10 -25.19 -6.58 -7.43
N ALA A 11 -25.94 -5.60 -6.95
CA ALA A 11 -25.75 -4.21 -7.35
C ALA A 11 -24.43 -3.68 -6.77
N LEU A 12 -23.62 -3.05 -7.61
CA LEU A 12 -22.31 -2.55 -7.24
C LEU A 12 -22.28 -1.01 -7.23
N ALA A 13 -21.71 -0.42 -6.19
CA ALA A 13 -21.31 0.98 -6.17
C ALA A 13 -19.79 1.10 -5.96
N VAL A 14 -19.16 2.07 -6.59
CA VAL A 14 -17.74 2.38 -6.39
C VAL A 14 -17.59 3.85 -5.99
N VAL A 15 -16.98 4.07 -4.82
CA VAL A 15 -16.47 5.40 -4.47
C VAL A 15 -15.14 5.55 -5.19
N GLY A 16 -15.09 6.42 -6.20
CA GLY A 16 -13.95 6.51 -7.10
C GLY A 16 -13.91 7.80 -7.87
N VAL A 17 -12.97 7.91 -8.79
CA VAL A 17 -12.81 9.04 -9.71
C VAL A 17 -13.65 8.78 -10.95
N PRO A 18 -14.70 9.58 -11.24
CA PRO A 18 -15.49 9.42 -12.47
C PRO A 18 -14.61 9.51 -13.71
N GLY A 19 -14.74 8.53 -14.62
CA GLY A 19 -13.88 8.44 -15.81
C GLY A 19 -12.45 7.99 -15.55
N GLY A 20 -12.06 7.84 -14.30
CA GLY A 20 -10.73 7.33 -13.93
C GLY A 20 -10.52 5.89 -14.38
N ARG A 21 -9.27 5.55 -14.70
CA ARG A 21 -8.91 4.25 -15.28
C ARG A 21 -9.33 3.06 -14.40
N ARG A 22 -9.20 3.18 -13.08
CA ARG A 22 -9.60 2.12 -12.13
C ARG A 22 -11.09 1.84 -12.18
N VAL A 23 -11.90 2.90 -12.12
CA VAL A 23 -13.36 2.82 -12.21
C VAL A 23 -13.80 2.26 -13.55
N ALA A 24 -13.18 2.69 -14.66
CA ALA A 24 -13.48 2.21 -16.01
C ALA A 24 -13.21 0.70 -16.14
N LEU A 25 -12.05 0.22 -15.69
CA LEU A 25 -11.68 -1.19 -15.74
C LEU A 25 -12.59 -2.06 -14.86
N PHE A 26 -12.90 -1.59 -13.64
CA PHE A 26 -13.81 -2.32 -12.76
C PHE A 26 -15.23 -2.41 -13.35
N SER A 27 -15.73 -1.31 -13.91
CA SER A 27 -17.05 -1.27 -14.55
C SER A 27 -17.11 -2.15 -15.80
N ALA A 28 -16.03 -2.19 -16.59
CA ALA A 28 -15.92 -3.08 -17.74
C ALA A 28 -15.97 -4.54 -17.30
N ALA A 29 -15.15 -4.93 -16.32
CA ALA A 29 -15.15 -6.31 -15.80
C ALA A 29 -16.51 -6.73 -15.21
N ALA A 30 -17.23 -5.82 -14.54
CA ALA A 30 -18.58 -6.08 -14.04
C ALA A 30 -19.57 -6.32 -15.18
N ARG A 31 -19.56 -5.46 -16.21
CA ARG A 31 -20.40 -5.60 -17.40
C ARG A 31 -20.11 -6.91 -18.14
N ASP A 32 -18.83 -7.24 -18.33
CA ASP A 32 -18.41 -8.46 -19.06
C ASP A 32 -18.79 -9.74 -18.28
N ALA A 33 -18.93 -9.62 -16.95
CA ALA A 33 -19.47 -10.66 -16.08
C ALA A 33 -21.01 -10.70 -16.02
N GLY A 34 -21.72 -9.85 -16.79
CA GLY A 34 -23.19 -9.79 -16.83
C GLY A 34 -23.82 -9.16 -15.57
N LEU A 35 -23.06 -8.38 -14.79
CA LEU A 35 -23.60 -7.68 -13.63
C LEU A 35 -24.31 -6.37 -14.04
N PRO A 36 -25.23 -5.85 -13.20
CA PRO A 36 -25.82 -4.54 -13.40
C PRO A 36 -24.75 -3.44 -13.53
N PRO A 37 -25.06 -2.34 -14.23
CA PRO A 37 -24.13 -1.21 -14.34
C PRO A 37 -23.63 -0.74 -12.98
N VAL A 38 -22.31 -0.59 -12.83
CA VAL A 38 -21.68 -0.10 -11.61
C VAL A 38 -22.02 1.37 -11.41
N ARG A 39 -22.55 1.71 -10.25
CA ARG A 39 -22.84 3.10 -9.90
C ARG A 39 -21.58 3.76 -9.34
N VAL A 40 -21.20 4.88 -9.90
CA VAL A 40 -20.03 5.65 -9.45
C VAL A 40 -20.48 6.73 -8.47
N VAL A 41 -19.87 6.75 -7.29
CA VAL A 41 -20.00 7.81 -6.29
C VAL A 41 -18.68 8.60 -6.31
N PRO A 42 -18.69 9.85 -6.76
CA PRO A 42 -17.47 10.65 -6.85
C PRO A 42 -16.81 10.86 -5.48
N TRP A 43 -15.48 10.77 -5.43
CA TRP A 43 -14.73 11.07 -4.20
C TRP A 43 -15.03 12.44 -3.64
N ILE A 44 -15.21 13.45 -4.49
CA ILE A 44 -15.52 14.81 -4.05
C ILE A 44 -16.85 14.86 -3.28
N GLU A 45 -17.86 14.08 -3.69
CA GLU A 45 -19.13 13.96 -2.98
C GLU A 45 -18.94 13.27 -1.63
N ALA A 46 -18.10 12.25 -1.57
CA ALA A 46 -17.77 11.54 -0.33
C ALA A 46 -17.02 12.45 0.65
N LEU A 47 -16.09 13.27 0.17
CA LEU A 47 -15.37 14.27 0.98
C LEU A 47 -16.32 15.29 1.60
N HIS A 48 -17.36 15.68 0.89
CA HIS A 48 -18.37 16.64 1.36
C HIS A 48 -19.54 16.02 2.14
N GLY A 49 -19.50 14.69 2.41
CA GLY A 49 -20.55 13.98 3.13
C GLY A 49 -21.85 13.80 2.32
N ARG A 50 -21.78 13.93 1.00
CA ARG A 50 -22.92 13.79 0.08
C ARG A 50 -23.02 12.42 -0.58
N ALA A 51 -22.11 11.47 -0.25
CA ALA A 51 -22.22 10.10 -0.72
C ALA A 51 -23.56 9.48 -0.29
N ARG A 52 -24.26 8.82 -1.22
CA ARG A 52 -25.52 8.12 -0.98
C ARG A 52 -25.43 6.74 -1.56
N PHE A 53 -25.96 5.77 -0.80
CA PHE A 53 -25.98 4.36 -1.20
C PHE A 53 -27.42 3.84 -1.25
N ARG A 54 -27.62 2.66 -1.79
CA ARG A 54 -28.91 1.99 -1.90
C ARG A 54 -28.90 0.72 -1.06
N PRO A 55 -30.03 0.28 -0.53
CA PRO A 55 -30.11 -0.98 0.22
C PRO A 55 -29.57 -2.16 -0.62
N GLY A 56 -28.73 -2.98 0.01
CA GLY A 56 -28.14 -4.16 -0.63
C GLY A 56 -27.01 -3.89 -1.63
N GLU A 57 -26.62 -2.64 -1.90
CA GLU A 57 -25.44 -2.36 -2.73
C GLU A 57 -24.17 -2.87 -2.06
N LEU A 58 -23.29 -3.49 -2.83
CA LEU A 58 -21.92 -3.76 -2.44
C LEU A 58 -21.05 -2.54 -2.79
N VAL A 59 -20.57 -1.84 -1.78
CA VAL A 59 -19.83 -0.59 -1.93
C VAL A 59 -18.32 -0.88 -1.90
N ARG A 60 -17.66 -0.59 -3.01
CA ARG A 60 -16.21 -0.62 -3.14
C ARG A 60 -15.65 0.78 -2.94
N ILE A 61 -14.54 0.90 -2.20
CA ILE A 61 -13.71 2.11 -2.21
C ILE A 61 -12.54 1.88 -3.17
N ASP A 62 -12.24 2.87 -4.01
CA ASP A 62 -11.04 2.87 -4.85
C ASP A 62 -10.16 4.08 -4.56
N SER A 63 -8.94 4.10 -5.09
CA SER A 63 -7.97 5.16 -4.84
C SER A 63 -8.49 6.54 -5.29
N PRO A 64 -8.35 7.59 -4.47
CA PRO A 64 -8.62 8.98 -4.89
C PRO A 64 -7.49 9.62 -5.70
N GLY A 65 -6.35 8.92 -5.87
CA GLY A 65 -5.07 9.51 -6.29
C GLY A 65 -4.96 9.93 -7.76
N GLU A 66 -6.01 9.80 -8.58
CA GLU A 66 -6.01 10.20 -9.99
C GLU A 66 -6.83 11.48 -10.24
N ASP A 67 -7.27 12.17 -9.20
CA ASP A 67 -8.07 13.39 -9.29
C ASP A 67 -7.37 14.54 -8.53
N GLU A 68 -6.91 15.54 -9.27
CA GLU A 68 -6.19 16.69 -8.71
C GLU A 68 -7.06 17.53 -7.77
N ALA A 69 -8.36 17.63 -8.02
CA ALA A 69 -9.28 18.38 -7.15
C ALA A 69 -9.44 17.67 -5.81
N VAL A 70 -9.59 16.34 -5.84
CA VAL A 70 -9.66 15.50 -4.65
C VAL A 70 -8.32 15.54 -3.89
N ASP A 71 -7.17 15.39 -4.58
CA ASP A 71 -5.86 15.47 -3.94
C ASP A 71 -5.61 16.84 -3.28
N ARG A 72 -5.96 17.91 -3.97
CA ARG A 72 -5.87 19.29 -3.45
C ARG A 72 -6.70 19.47 -2.18
N GLU A 73 -7.90 18.93 -2.17
CA GLU A 73 -8.78 19.02 -1.00
C GLU A 73 -8.26 18.14 0.16
N LEU A 74 -7.82 16.94 -0.11
CA LEU A 74 -7.25 16.04 0.90
C LEU A 74 -5.96 16.60 1.48
N ARG A 75 -5.04 17.04 0.65
CA ARG A 75 -3.70 17.48 1.04
C ARG A 75 -3.67 18.93 1.53
N GLY A 76 -4.52 19.79 0.99
CA GLY A 76 -4.54 21.22 1.25
C GLY A 76 -3.37 21.97 0.60
N VAL A 77 -2.78 21.42 -0.44
CA VAL A 77 -1.69 21.99 -1.22
C VAL A 77 -2.16 22.17 -2.67
N ARG A 78 -1.92 23.35 -3.24
CA ARG A 78 -2.42 23.68 -4.60
C ARG A 78 -1.66 23.00 -5.72
N ASP A 79 -0.36 22.89 -5.58
CA ASP A 79 0.53 22.30 -6.57
C ASP A 79 0.63 20.78 -6.33
N PRO A 80 0.15 19.94 -7.26
CA PRO A 80 0.15 18.48 -7.09
C PRO A 80 1.55 17.87 -7.06
N ALA A 81 2.56 18.57 -7.59
CA ALA A 81 3.93 18.11 -7.57
C ALA A 81 4.62 18.27 -6.20
N ARG A 82 4.04 19.07 -5.28
CA ARG A 82 4.57 19.25 -3.92
C ARG A 82 4.51 17.95 -3.13
N VAL A 83 5.50 17.73 -2.29
CA VAL A 83 5.60 16.51 -1.46
C VAL A 83 4.80 16.62 -0.17
N GLU A 84 4.68 17.82 0.38
CA GLU A 84 4.10 18.11 1.70
C GLU A 84 2.58 17.85 1.76
N GLY A 85 2.08 17.72 2.98
CA GLY A 85 0.66 17.57 3.28
C GLY A 85 0.15 16.13 3.32
N SER A 86 1.07 15.13 3.32
CA SER A 86 0.67 13.72 3.37
C SER A 86 -0.03 13.34 4.69
N SER A 87 0.37 13.93 5.82
CA SER A 87 -0.29 13.73 7.12
C SER A 87 -1.73 14.27 7.13
N ARG A 88 -1.94 15.44 6.51
CA ARG A 88 -3.28 16.03 6.36
C ARG A 88 -4.13 15.20 5.42
N TRP A 89 -3.56 14.76 4.31
CA TRP A 89 -4.21 13.85 3.36
C TRP A 89 -4.73 12.61 4.09
N TYR A 90 -3.87 11.97 4.87
CA TYR A 90 -4.22 10.77 5.65
C TYR A 90 -5.35 11.02 6.64
N ALA A 91 -5.30 12.10 7.40
CA ALA A 91 -6.34 12.44 8.35
C ALA A 91 -7.71 12.66 7.68
N ARG A 92 -7.74 13.42 6.57
CA ARG A 92 -8.95 13.72 5.81
C ARG A 92 -9.50 12.51 5.06
N PHE A 93 -8.61 11.70 4.48
CA PHE A 93 -8.97 10.44 3.84
C PHE A 93 -9.68 9.52 4.84
N ASN A 94 -9.07 9.26 6.00
CA ASN A 94 -9.68 8.41 7.02
C ASN A 94 -11.01 8.97 7.54
N ALA A 95 -11.13 10.29 7.67
CA ALA A 95 -12.40 10.92 8.05
C ALA A 95 -13.47 10.69 6.97
N ALA A 96 -13.12 10.79 5.69
CA ALA A 96 -14.03 10.52 4.58
C ALA A 96 -14.43 9.05 4.52
N VAL A 97 -13.48 8.12 4.67
CA VAL A 97 -13.75 6.67 4.68
C VAL A 97 -14.71 6.28 5.81
N ARG A 98 -14.54 6.86 7.00
CA ARG A 98 -15.51 6.65 8.11
C ARG A 98 -16.90 7.19 7.78
N ARG A 99 -17.01 8.35 7.14
CA ARG A 99 -18.32 8.88 6.69
C ARG A 99 -18.97 7.99 5.63
N ILE A 100 -18.18 7.45 4.71
CA ILE A 100 -18.65 6.48 3.72
C ILE A 100 -19.20 5.24 4.40
N ALA A 101 -18.51 4.73 5.43
CA ALA A 101 -18.94 3.55 6.17
C ALA A 101 -20.30 3.78 6.87
N VAL A 102 -20.44 4.91 7.56
CA VAL A 102 -21.72 5.29 8.21
C VAL A 102 -22.82 5.43 7.17
N ALA A 103 -22.59 6.15 6.06
CA ALA A 103 -23.58 6.34 5.02
C ALA A 103 -23.97 5.01 4.32
N ALA A 104 -23.05 4.05 4.20
CA ALA A 104 -23.36 2.73 3.68
C ALA A 104 -24.21 1.91 4.66
N GLU A 105 -23.87 1.93 5.96
CA GLU A 105 -24.61 1.28 7.03
C GLU A 105 -26.04 1.82 7.13
N ASP A 106 -26.21 3.15 7.20
CA ASP A 106 -27.50 3.84 7.27
C ASP A 106 -28.41 3.50 6.08
N ALA A 107 -27.80 3.25 4.91
CA ALA A 107 -28.53 2.86 3.71
C ALA A 107 -28.80 1.35 3.60
N GLY A 108 -28.32 0.52 4.51
CA GLY A 108 -28.36 -0.94 4.40
C GLY A 108 -27.51 -1.49 3.24
N ALA A 109 -26.46 -0.79 2.87
CA ALA A 109 -25.45 -1.22 1.91
C ALA A 109 -24.29 -1.93 2.63
N VAL A 110 -23.50 -2.71 1.88
CA VAL A 110 -22.37 -3.45 2.43
C VAL A 110 -21.05 -2.86 1.93
N LEU A 111 -20.29 -2.25 2.84
CA LEU A 111 -18.96 -1.78 2.50
C LEU A 111 -17.98 -2.94 2.38
N LEU A 112 -17.26 -3.03 1.26
CA LEU A 112 -16.33 -4.13 0.96
C LEU A 112 -14.97 -3.94 1.63
N ASP A 113 -14.60 -2.70 1.90
CA ASP A 113 -13.31 -2.31 2.48
C ASP A 113 -13.50 -1.89 3.94
N ASP A 114 -12.69 -2.44 4.84
CA ASP A 114 -12.73 -2.09 6.25
C ASP A 114 -12.03 -0.75 6.52
N PRO A 115 -12.70 0.25 7.14
CA PRO A 115 -12.10 1.56 7.40
C PRO A 115 -10.89 1.52 8.33
N GLY A 116 -10.86 0.63 9.30
CA GLY A 116 -9.75 0.47 10.24
C GLY A 116 -8.53 -0.10 9.56
N GLU A 117 -8.72 -1.12 8.71
CA GLU A 117 -7.63 -1.70 7.92
C GLU A 117 -7.08 -0.72 6.89
N LEU A 118 -7.95 0.06 6.22
CA LEU A 118 -7.48 1.13 5.32
C LEU A 118 -6.63 2.14 6.08
N ALA A 119 -7.01 2.53 7.30
CA ALA A 119 -6.20 3.43 8.11
C ALA A 119 -4.81 2.83 8.41
N VAL A 120 -4.72 1.53 8.70
CA VAL A 120 -3.44 0.85 8.92
C VAL A 120 -2.62 0.76 7.63
N LEU A 121 -3.25 0.38 6.51
CA LEU A 121 -2.57 0.23 5.21
C LEU A 121 -2.02 1.54 4.66
N PHE A 122 -2.63 2.68 5.01
CA PHE A 122 -2.15 4.02 4.63
C PHE A 122 -1.17 4.66 5.64
N ASP A 123 -0.77 3.93 6.70
CA ASP A 123 0.34 4.33 7.58
C ASP A 123 1.42 3.24 7.60
N LYS A 124 2.55 3.50 6.95
CA LYS A 124 3.67 2.54 6.84
C LYS A 124 4.18 2.04 8.18
N ARG A 125 4.11 2.87 9.23
CA ARG A 125 4.55 2.51 10.59
C ARG A 125 3.59 1.50 11.21
N LEU A 126 2.29 1.72 11.06
CA LEU A 126 1.25 0.83 11.58
C LEU A 126 1.21 -0.49 10.80
N CYS A 127 1.21 -0.42 9.46
CA CYS A 127 1.25 -1.60 8.60
C CYS A 127 2.48 -2.47 8.90
N HIS A 128 3.66 -1.86 8.99
CA HIS A 128 4.89 -2.55 9.36
C HIS A 128 4.79 -3.20 10.75
N GLY A 129 4.20 -2.51 11.73
CA GLY A 129 3.99 -3.04 13.08
C GLY A 129 3.11 -4.29 13.08
N VAL A 130 1.96 -4.25 12.39
CA VAL A 130 1.04 -5.39 12.24
C VAL A 130 1.73 -6.59 11.60
N LEU A 131 2.50 -6.39 10.54
CA LEU A 131 3.24 -7.46 9.87
C LEU A 131 4.31 -8.06 10.78
N ARG A 132 5.11 -7.23 11.45
CA ARG A 132 6.16 -7.66 12.38
C ARG A 132 5.59 -8.46 13.55
N GLU A 133 4.54 -7.98 14.19
CA GLU A 133 3.85 -8.67 15.30
C GLU A 133 3.27 -10.02 14.89
N ALA A 134 2.90 -10.16 13.62
CA ALA A 134 2.42 -11.40 13.04
C ALA A 134 3.54 -12.36 12.57
N GLY A 135 4.82 -12.03 12.79
CA GLY A 135 5.95 -12.82 12.33
C GLY A 135 6.15 -12.83 10.81
N VAL A 136 5.54 -11.89 10.09
CA VAL A 136 5.80 -11.70 8.66
C VAL A 136 7.17 -11.02 8.52
N PRO A 137 8.11 -11.56 7.72
CA PRO A 137 9.41 -10.94 7.51
C PRO A 137 9.27 -9.53 6.91
N VAL A 138 9.78 -8.52 7.60
CA VAL A 138 9.85 -7.13 7.17
C VAL A 138 11.27 -6.59 7.42
N PRO A 139 11.73 -5.53 6.75
CA PRO A 139 12.99 -4.87 7.10
C PRO A 139 12.98 -4.38 8.55
N ASP A 140 14.14 -4.39 9.23
CA ASP A 140 14.21 -3.80 10.57
C ASP A 140 13.80 -2.32 10.52
N SER A 141 12.96 -1.90 11.47
CA SER A 141 12.50 -0.51 11.56
C SER A 141 12.40 -0.03 13.01
N PRO A 142 13.10 1.06 13.36
CA PRO A 142 12.98 1.69 14.69
C PRO A 142 11.68 2.49 14.84
N THR A 143 10.97 2.78 13.73
CA THR A 143 9.72 3.55 13.73
C THR A 143 8.48 2.67 13.54
N SER A 144 8.59 1.37 13.82
CA SER A 144 7.54 0.39 13.63
C SER A 144 6.48 0.42 14.73
N GLY A 145 5.21 0.50 14.31
CA GLY A 145 4.05 0.41 15.20
C GLY A 145 3.68 1.74 15.88
N PRO A 146 2.56 1.75 16.63
CA PRO A 146 1.97 2.98 17.17
C PRO A 146 2.74 3.58 18.36
N ARG A 147 3.65 2.81 18.96
CA ARG A 147 4.43 3.24 20.14
C ARG A 147 5.80 3.80 19.78
N ALA A 148 6.19 3.76 18.52
CA ALA A 148 7.46 4.32 18.08
C ALA A 148 7.48 5.84 18.26
N ALA A 149 8.60 6.36 18.75
CA ALA A 149 8.77 7.81 18.87
C ALA A 149 8.73 8.46 17.46
N PRO A 150 8.07 9.62 17.32
CA PRO A 150 8.08 10.36 16.07
C PRO A 150 9.49 10.85 15.74
N VAL A 151 9.87 10.78 14.47
CA VAL A 151 11.11 11.36 13.93
C VAL A 151 10.82 12.79 13.53
N ARG A 152 11.47 13.75 14.19
CA ARG A 152 11.23 15.21 14.05
C ARG A 152 12.20 15.88 13.08
N GLY A 153 13.29 15.19 12.74
CA GLY A 153 14.31 15.73 11.86
C GLY A 153 15.53 14.81 11.76
N TRP A 154 16.59 15.36 11.17
CA TRP A 154 17.83 14.63 10.92
C TRP A 154 18.54 14.18 12.21
N GLU A 155 18.49 14.97 13.25
CA GLU A 155 19.10 14.63 14.55
C GLU A 155 18.51 13.33 15.11
N ASP A 156 17.19 13.15 15.03
CA ASP A 156 16.54 11.89 15.43
C ASP A 156 16.97 10.72 14.55
N VAL A 157 17.18 10.94 13.23
CA VAL A 157 17.70 9.90 12.31
C VAL A 157 19.11 9.50 12.70
N VAL A 158 19.96 10.46 13.07
CA VAL A 158 21.33 10.20 13.56
C VAL A 158 21.29 9.40 14.87
N ALA A 159 20.47 9.80 15.84
CA ALA A 159 20.29 9.09 17.09
C ALA A 159 19.81 7.65 16.89
N LEU A 160 18.82 7.44 16.01
CA LEU A 160 18.32 6.10 15.63
C LEU A 160 19.41 5.26 14.97
N ARG A 161 20.20 5.85 14.08
CA ARG A 161 21.34 5.17 13.45
C ARG A 161 22.35 4.69 14.51
N GLU A 162 22.66 5.52 15.49
CA GLU A 162 23.60 5.19 16.56
C GLU A 162 23.06 4.08 17.46
N ALA A 163 21.80 4.17 17.86
CA ALA A 163 21.14 3.17 18.69
C ALA A 163 20.96 1.81 18.00
N THR A 164 20.76 1.79 16.68
CA THR A 164 20.43 0.56 15.94
C THR A 164 21.56 0.00 15.06
N GLY A 165 22.60 0.79 14.81
CA GLY A 165 23.67 0.46 13.87
C GLY A 165 23.24 0.45 12.39
N ILE A 166 22.04 0.94 12.05
CA ILE A 166 21.52 0.97 10.67
C ILE A 166 22.20 2.12 9.91
N ARG A 167 23.16 1.79 9.02
CA ARG A 167 23.89 2.78 8.21
C ARG A 167 23.28 3.04 6.85
N ARG A 168 22.49 2.10 6.34
CA ARG A 168 21.76 2.21 5.06
C ARG A 168 20.28 2.05 5.36
N MET A 169 19.49 3.05 5.02
CA MET A 169 18.07 3.09 5.37
C MET A 169 17.24 3.76 4.30
N PHE A 170 15.97 3.40 4.25
CA PHE A 170 14.96 4.20 3.61
C PHE A 170 14.32 5.11 4.65
N VAL A 171 14.26 6.41 4.35
CA VAL A 171 13.45 7.40 5.06
C VAL A 171 12.28 7.70 4.15
N LYS A 172 11.06 7.44 4.63
CA LYS A 172 9.82 7.53 3.84
C LYS A 172 8.81 8.39 4.56
N LEU A 173 7.96 9.12 3.84
CA LEU A 173 6.75 9.65 4.44
C LEU A 173 5.87 8.50 4.95
N ALA A 174 5.39 8.59 6.19
CA ALA A 174 4.55 7.57 6.79
C ALA A 174 3.27 7.31 5.97
N HIS A 175 2.73 8.34 5.35
CA HIS A 175 1.49 8.34 4.57
C HIS A 175 1.74 8.58 3.06
N GLY A 176 2.98 8.47 2.59
CA GLY A 176 3.34 8.65 1.18
C GLY A 176 2.94 7.47 0.32
N SER A 177 2.59 7.75 -0.94
CA SER A 177 2.33 6.76 -1.99
C SER A 177 3.26 7.00 -3.19
N SER A 178 3.34 6.05 -4.11
CA SER A 178 4.06 6.19 -5.38
C SER A 178 5.52 6.67 -5.25
N ALA A 179 6.22 6.25 -4.20
CA ALA A 179 7.58 6.69 -3.84
C ALA A 179 7.72 8.21 -3.58
N SER A 180 6.61 8.94 -3.36
CA SER A 180 6.65 10.33 -2.94
C SER A 180 7.38 10.47 -1.59
N GLY A 181 8.35 11.38 -1.52
CA GLY A 181 9.09 11.64 -0.29
C GLY A 181 9.98 10.49 0.18
N VAL A 182 10.40 9.57 -0.69
CA VAL A 182 11.27 8.45 -0.34
C VAL A 182 12.74 8.84 -0.56
N LEU A 183 13.55 8.68 0.48
CA LEU A 183 15.00 8.86 0.42
C LEU A 183 15.69 7.52 0.74
N ALA A 184 16.54 7.04 -0.15
CA ALA A 184 17.49 5.97 0.13
C ALA A 184 18.78 6.59 0.69
N VAL A 185 18.97 6.50 2.00
CA VAL A 185 20.05 7.18 2.73
C VAL A 185 21.16 6.19 3.06
N GLU A 186 22.37 6.60 2.79
CA GLU A 186 23.62 5.92 3.21
C GLU A 186 24.41 6.86 4.10
N THR A 187 24.89 6.36 5.23
CA THR A 187 25.72 7.12 6.17
C THR A 187 27.04 6.41 6.40
N ALA A 188 28.10 7.18 6.62
CA ALA A 188 29.41 6.68 6.99
C ALA A 188 29.97 7.45 8.19
N SER A 189 31.13 7.02 8.70
CA SER A 189 31.84 7.74 9.77
C SER A 189 32.27 9.15 9.33
N GLY A 190 32.40 10.06 10.28
CA GLY A 190 32.83 11.45 10.02
C GLY A 190 31.73 12.32 9.38
N GLY A 191 30.45 12.11 9.74
CA GLY A 191 29.33 12.95 9.26
C GLY A 191 29.02 12.83 7.78
N ARG A 192 29.53 11.79 7.09
CA ARG A 192 29.27 11.60 5.68
C ARG A 192 27.89 10.96 5.47
N ALA A 193 27.02 11.66 4.76
CA ALA A 193 25.70 11.16 4.37
C ALA A 193 25.45 11.40 2.89
N GLN A 194 24.62 10.54 2.31
CA GLN A 194 24.18 10.63 0.93
C GLN A 194 22.76 10.13 0.83
N ALA A 195 21.93 10.78 0.01
CA ALA A 195 20.58 10.36 -0.27
C ALA A 195 20.36 10.22 -1.78
N THR A 196 19.77 9.10 -2.20
CA THR A 196 19.23 8.91 -3.55
C THR A 196 17.71 9.02 -3.47
N THR A 197 17.09 9.92 -4.24
CA THR A 197 15.67 10.24 -4.14
C THR A 197 15.12 10.83 -5.44
N SER A 198 13.80 10.77 -5.62
CA SER A 198 13.07 11.55 -6.63
C SER A 198 12.64 12.94 -6.14
N VAL A 199 12.90 13.25 -4.87
CA VAL A 199 12.56 14.56 -4.30
C VAL A 199 13.53 15.62 -4.81
N GLU A 200 12.98 16.73 -5.29
CA GLU A 200 13.71 17.92 -5.70
C GLU A 200 13.41 19.05 -4.72
N ARG A 201 14.45 19.73 -4.26
CA ARG A 201 14.33 20.89 -3.37
C ARG A 201 14.64 22.16 -4.16
N ASP A 202 13.73 23.13 -4.13
CA ASP A 202 13.97 24.43 -4.77
C ASP A 202 14.77 25.40 -3.88
N ALA A 203 15.08 26.57 -4.43
CA ALA A 203 15.84 27.61 -3.71
C ALA A 203 15.12 28.16 -2.45
N LEU A 204 13.79 28.00 -2.37
CA LEU A 204 12.97 28.38 -1.22
C LEU A 204 12.82 27.25 -0.20
N GLY A 205 13.48 26.12 -0.41
CA GLY A 205 13.42 24.96 0.48
C GLY A 205 12.16 24.09 0.28
N ARG A 206 11.31 24.37 -0.71
CA ARG A 206 10.10 23.59 -0.97
C ARG A 206 10.46 22.30 -1.67
N LEU A 207 9.70 21.23 -1.38
CA LEU A 207 9.95 19.89 -1.92
C LEU A 207 8.94 19.52 -3.00
N PHE A 208 9.45 18.97 -4.09
CA PHE A 208 8.68 18.52 -5.24
C PHE A 208 9.00 17.07 -5.58
N ASN A 209 7.98 16.31 -6.00
CA ASN A 209 8.21 15.01 -6.62
C ASN A 209 8.67 15.22 -8.06
N SER A 210 9.73 14.54 -8.43
CA SER A 210 10.28 14.52 -9.78
C SER A 210 10.25 13.10 -10.34
N LEU A 211 10.14 12.96 -11.66
CA LEU A 211 10.32 11.67 -12.33
C LEU A 211 11.81 11.30 -12.46
N ARG A 212 12.72 12.20 -12.09
CA ARG A 212 14.15 11.99 -12.13
C ARG A 212 14.70 11.63 -10.76
N VAL A 213 15.42 10.53 -10.69
CA VAL A 213 16.17 10.15 -9.49
C VAL A 213 17.44 10.98 -9.41
N ARG A 214 17.66 11.63 -8.27
CA ARG A 214 18.80 12.50 -7.97
C ARG A 214 19.61 11.94 -6.80
N ARG A 215 20.85 12.41 -6.68
CA ARG A 215 21.73 12.12 -5.56
C ARG A 215 22.11 13.43 -4.87
N TYR A 216 21.87 13.49 -3.57
CA TYR A 216 22.34 14.55 -2.69
C TYR A 216 23.50 14.03 -1.87
N SER A 217 24.58 14.80 -1.77
CA SER A 217 25.82 14.39 -1.10
C SER A 217 26.20 15.41 -0.05
N GLY A 218 26.50 14.92 1.13
CA GLY A 218 26.82 15.73 2.30
C GLY A 218 25.67 15.78 3.31
N GLU A 219 26.05 15.77 4.59
CA GLU A 219 25.11 15.69 5.69
C GLU A 219 24.12 16.86 5.69
N ARG A 220 24.60 18.08 5.41
CA ARG A 220 23.75 19.28 5.37
C ARG A 220 22.61 19.20 4.35
N GLU A 221 22.88 18.66 3.15
CA GLU A 221 21.85 18.53 2.13
C GLU A 221 20.85 17.44 2.50
N VAL A 222 21.34 16.30 3.01
CA VAL A 222 20.47 15.18 3.45
C VAL A 222 19.61 15.60 4.63
N ALA A 223 20.19 16.29 5.62
CA ALA A 223 19.48 16.84 6.78
C ALA A 223 18.34 17.77 6.32
N ALA A 224 18.63 18.71 5.43
CA ALA A 224 17.63 19.66 4.95
C ALA A 224 16.43 18.98 4.23
N LEU A 225 16.65 17.84 3.56
CA LEU A 225 15.55 17.04 2.98
C LEU A 225 14.73 16.34 4.08
N VAL A 226 15.41 15.71 5.04
CA VAL A 226 14.74 14.98 6.13
C VAL A 226 13.94 15.94 7.00
N ASP A 227 14.54 17.07 7.38
CA ASP A 227 13.89 18.11 8.22
C ASP A 227 12.63 18.68 7.54
N ALA A 228 12.69 18.88 6.22
CA ALA A 228 11.54 19.37 5.46
C ALA A 228 10.41 18.31 5.31
N LEU A 229 10.73 17.01 5.35
CA LEU A 229 9.76 15.92 5.30
C LEU A 229 9.18 15.55 6.67
N ALA A 230 9.93 15.78 7.74
CA ALA A 230 9.58 15.32 9.09
C ALA A 230 8.22 15.80 9.63
N PRO A 231 7.74 17.05 9.33
CA PRO A 231 6.40 17.49 9.75
C PRO A 231 5.25 16.63 9.27
N ASP A 232 5.41 15.91 8.15
CA ASP A 232 4.42 14.98 7.61
C ASP A 232 4.52 13.55 8.19
N GLY A 233 5.45 13.33 9.13
CA GLY A 233 5.70 12.04 9.77
C GLY A 233 6.56 11.12 8.91
N LEU A 234 7.54 10.50 9.53
CA LEU A 234 8.51 9.65 8.85
C LEU A 234 8.42 8.20 9.32
N HIS A 235 8.68 7.29 8.39
CA HIS A 235 8.96 5.88 8.60
C HIS A 235 10.39 5.59 8.16
N ILE A 236 11.19 4.97 9.04
CA ILE A 236 12.57 4.58 8.76
C ILE A 236 12.66 3.07 8.77
N GLU A 237 13.25 2.50 7.75
CA GLU A 237 13.52 1.06 7.66
C GLU A 237 14.92 0.78 7.13
N ARG A 238 15.50 -0.36 7.54
CA ARG A 238 16.77 -0.83 7.00
C ARG A 238 16.65 -1.04 5.48
N TRP A 239 17.58 -0.46 4.73
CA TRP A 239 17.71 -0.77 3.31
C TRP A 239 18.32 -2.15 3.14
N LEU A 240 17.51 -3.12 2.74
CA LEU A 240 17.94 -4.48 2.46
C LEU A 240 18.68 -4.54 1.12
N PRO A 241 19.83 -5.23 1.04
CA PRO A 241 20.43 -5.58 -0.24
C PRO A 241 19.50 -6.49 -1.02
N LYS A 242 19.03 -6.03 -2.17
CA LYS A 242 18.08 -6.76 -3.01
C LYS A 242 18.79 -7.59 -4.08
N ALA A 243 18.14 -8.68 -4.50
CA ALA A 243 18.50 -9.42 -5.69
C ALA A 243 18.41 -8.52 -6.93
N SER A 244 19.06 -8.93 -8.00
CA SER A 244 19.05 -8.22 -9.27
C SER A 244 18.75 -9.18 -10.43
N GLN A 245 18.21 -8.61 -11.50
CA GLN A 245 18.07 -9.25 -12.79
C GLN A 245 18.73 -8.34 -13.84
N ASP A 246 19.68 -8.87 -14.60
CA ASP A 246 20.46 -8.12 -15.61
C ASP A 246 21.11 -6.83 -15.04
N GLY A 247 21.71 -6.93 -13.83
CA GLY A 247 22.35 -5.81 -13.15
C GLY A 247 21.40 -4.73 -12.62
N ARG A 248 20.07 -4.96 -12.67
CA ARG A 248 19.06 -4.05 -12.16
C ARG A 248 18.46 -4.63 -10.88
N THR A 249 18.38 -3.82 -9.82
CA THR A 249 17.75 -4.19 -8.56
C THR A 249 16.29 -4.59 -8.80
N ALA A 250 15.85 -5.68 -8.18
CA ALA A 250 14.51 -6.22 -8.37
C ALA A 250 13.64 -6.10 -7.11
N ASP A 251 12.34 -5.95 -7.30
CA ASP A 251 11.30 -6.29 -6.33
C ASP A 251 10.10 -6.94 -7.04
N LEU A 252 9.23 -7.56 -6.26
CA LEU A 252 8.08 -8.28 -6.76
C LEU A 252 6.80 -7.65 -6.20
N ARG A 253 5.91 -7.13 -7.06
CA ARG A 253 4.54 -6.77 -6.69
C ARG A 253 3.64 -7.99 -6.90
N VAL A 254 3.03 -8.48 -5.82
CA VAL A 254 2.02 -9.53 -5.84
C VAL A 254 0.65 -8.92 -5.53
N VAL A 255 -0.35 -9.17 -6.37
CA VAL A 255 -1.74 -8.82 -6.07
C VAL A 255 -2.42 -10.04 -5.44
N VAL A 256 -2.92 -9.82 -4.23
CA VAL A 256 -3.71 -10.81 -3.50
C VAL A 256 -5.17 -10.42 -3.54
N ILE A 257 -6.02 -11.30 -4.07
CA ILE A 257 -7.46 -11.12 -4.19
C ILE A 257 -8.15 -12.25 -3.43
N ALA A 258 -9.04 -11.90 -2.52
CA ALA A 258 -9.77 -12.84 -1.67
C ALA A 258 -8.84 -13.88 -1.00
N GLY A 259 -7.67 -13.42 -0.52
CA GLY A 259 -6.69 -14.22 0.20
C GLY A 259 -5.74 -15.04 -0.69
N ARG A 260 -5.83 -14.97 -2.03
CA ARG A 260 -4.97 -15.71 -2.96
C ARG A 260 -4.08 -14.78 -3.77
N ALA A 261 -2.83 -15.16 -3.95
CA ALA A 261 -1.89 -14.50 -4.86
C ALA A 261 -2.28 -14.81 -6.31
N THR A 262 -2.95 -13.86 -6.96
CA THR A 262 -3.54 -14.06 -8.28
C THR A 262 -2.70 -13.50 -9.42
N HIS A 263 -2.00 -12.39 -9.20
CA HIS A 263 -1.18 -11.73 -10.22
C HIS A 263 0.15 -11.30 -9.61
N ALA A 264 1.18 -11.25 -10.42
CA ALA A 264 2.48 -10.72 -9.99
C ALA A 264 3.22 -10.04 -11.14
N VAL A 265 4.08 -9.08 -10.79
CA VAL A 265 5.00 -8.45 -11.71
C VAL A 265 6.34 -8.23 -11.02
N LEU A 266 7.42 -8.63 -11.69
CA LEU A 266 8.77 -8.25 -11.30
C LEU A 266 9.03 -6.83 -11.79
N ARG A 267 9.46 -5.95 -10.88
CA ARG A 267 9.87 -4.58 -11.21
C ARG A 267 11.38 -4.49 -11.04
N THR A 268 12.08 -3.90 -11.99
CA THR A 268 13.54 -3.76 -11.97
C THR A 268 13.95 -2.31 -12.17
N SER A 269 15.02 -1.87 -11.50
CA SER A 269 15.55 -0.51 -11.65
C SER A 269 17.06 -0.46 -11.46
N ARG A 270 17.70 0.54 -12.05
CA ARG A 270 19.12 0.89 -11.77
C ARG A 270 19.27 1.74 -10.51
N SER A 271 18.15 2.22 -9.94
CA SER A 271 18.11 2.95 -8.68
C SER A 271 17.60 2.06 -7.54
N PRO A 272 17.76 2.47 -6.27
CA PRO A 272 17.17 1.77 -5.13
C PRO A 272 15.63 1.65 -5.21
N MET A 273 14.94 2.63 -5.84
CA MET A 273 13.51 2.63 -6.08
C MET A 273 13.20 1.88 -7.38
N THR A 274 12.28 0.93 -7.30
CA THR A 274 11.90 0.05 -8.42
C THR A 274 10.56 0.43 -9.07
N ASN A 275 9.99 1.54 -8.65
CA ASN A 275 8.73 2.08 -9.19
C ASN A 275 8.85 2.33 -10.71
N LEU A 276 7.88 1.82 -11.48
CA LEU A 276 7.91 1.89 -12.95
C LEU A 276 7.96 3.33 -13.46
N HIS A 277 7.24 4.27 -12.83
CA HIS A 277 7.23 5.68 -13.24
C HIS A 277 8.53 6.43 -12.90
N LEU A 278 9.44 5.86 -12.10
CA LEU A 278 10.77 6.39 -11.79
C LEU A 278 11.88 5.75 -12.65
N GLY A 279 11.57 5.32 -13.85
CA GLY A 279 12.51 4.65 -14.74
C GLY A 279 12.72 3.17 -14.44
N GLY A 280 11.84 2.58 -13.64
CA GLY A 280 11.73 1.14 -13.49
C GLY A 280 11.20 0.47 -14.75
N ALA A 281 11.47 -0.81 -14.91
CA ALA A 281 10.98 -1.64 -16.01
C ALA A 281 10.36 -2.93 -15.46
N ARG A 282 9.46 -3.53 -16.22
CA ARG A 282 9.01 -4.90 -15.94
C ARG A 282 10.17 -5.86 -16.25
N GLY A 283 10.49 -6.70 -15.28
CA GLY A 283 11.44 -7.79 -15.44
C GLY A 283 10.77 -9.08 -15.89
N ASP A 284 11.57 -10.11 -16.04
CA ASP A 284 11.12 -11.45 -16.39
C ASP A 284 10.76 -12.22 -15.11
N LEU A 285 9.43 -12.44 -14.92
CA LEU A 285 8.89 -13.11 -13.75
C LEU A 285 9.26 -14.60 -13.73
N ALA A 286 9.28 -15.26 -14.90
CA ALA A 286 9.61 -16.68 -15.00
C ALA A 286 11.08 -16.92 -14.63
N ARG A 287 12.00 -16.07 -15.09
CA ARG A 287 13.41 -16.12 -14.68
C ARG A 287 13.59 -15.85 -13.18
N ALA A 288 12.77 -14.96 -12.59
CA ALA A 288 12.82 -14.73 -11.14
C ALA A 288 12.36 -15.97 -10.36
N ALA A 289 11.28 -16.62 -10.79
CA ALA A 289 10.81 -17.87 -10.21
C ALA A 289 11.88 -18.98 -10.31
N ALA A 290 12.48 -19.17 -11.50
CA ALA A 290 13.57 -20.12 -11.69
C ALA A 290 14.79 -19.81 -10.81
N ALA A 291 15.13 -18.52 -10.62
CA ALA A 291 16.23 -18.12 -9.73
C ALA A 291 15.95 -18.47 -8.26
N VAL A 292 14.72 -18.35 -7.79
CA VAL A 292 14.31 -18.79 -6.45
C VAL A 292 14.48 -20.30 -6.28
N GLU A 293 13.98 -21.09 -7.24
CA GLU A 293 14.10 -22.56 -7.21
C GLU A 293 15.57 -23.00 -7.28
N THR A 294 16.37 -22.41 -8.17
CA THR A 294 17.81 -22.68 -8.27
C THR A 294 18.56 -22.33 -6.97
N ALA A 295 18.12 -21.31 -6.25
CA ALA A 295 18.69 -20.92 -4.97
C ALA A 295 18.28 -21.88 -3.80
N GLY A 296 17.49 -22.92 -4.08
CA GLY A 296 16.97 -23.88 -3.10
C GLY A 296 15.75 -23.37 -2.33
N GLY A 297 15.07 -22.31 -2.82
CA GLY A 297 13.80 -21.82 -2.30
C GLY A 297 12.60 -22.46 -3.01
N SER A 298 11.40 -21.94 -2.75
CA SER A 298 10.18 -22.31 -3.46
C SER A 298 9.42 -21.07 -3.88
N TRP A 299 9.10 -20.95 -5.17
CA TRP A 299 8.29 -19.88 -5.70
C TRP A 299 6.90 -19.83 -5.06
N ALA A 300 6.31 -21.00 -4.80
CA ALA A 300 5.04 -21.09 -4.09
C ALA A 300 5.12 -20.50 -2.68
N GLU A 301 6.25 -20.67 -1.96
CA GLU A 301 6.45 -20.03 -0.65
C GLU A 301 6.59 -18.51 -0.75
N VAL A 302 7.18 -18.00 -1.82
CA VAL A 302 7.25 -16.56 -2.08
C VAL A 302 5.84 -15.99 -2.26
N LEU A 303 4.98 -16.64 -3.04
CA LEU A 303 3.59 -16.22 -3.21
C LEU A 303 2.81 -16.33 -1.89
N ARG A 304 2.98 -17.43 -1.14
CA ARG A 304 2.38 -17.61 0.18
C ARG A 304 2.82 -16.53 1.19
N LEU A 305 4.02 -15.99 1.07
CA LEU A 305 4.42 -14.83 1.90
C LEU A 305 3.52 -13.62 1.63
N GLY A 306 3.21 -13.34 0.37
CA GLY A 306 2.23 -12.30 -0.01
C GLY A 306 0.84 -12.58 0.58
N GLU A 307 0.37 -13.84 0.51
CA GLU A 307 -0.92 -14.25 1.08
C GLU A 307 -0.95 -14.10 2.61
N ARG A 308 0.14 -14.48 3.31
CA ARG A 308 0.26 -14.30 4.77
C ARG A 308 0.22 -12.82 5.17
N ALA A 309 0.86 -11.95 4.40
CA ALA A 309 0.80 -10.51 4.63
C ALA A 309 -0.63 -9.98 4.44
N ALA A 310 -1.28 -10.36 3.34
CA ALA A 310 -2.68 -9.99 3.05
C ALA A 310 -3.67 -10.52 4.10
N ALA A 311 -3.43 -11.71 4.66
CA ALA A 311 -4.26 -12.30 5.71
C ALA A 311 -4.29 -11.50 7.02
N ARG A 312 -3.42 -10.50 7.18
CA ARG A 312 -3.48 -9.55 8.30
C ARG A 312 -4.51 -8.46 8.11
N PHE A 313 -5.10 -8.39 6.91
CA PHE A 313 -6.08 -7.39 6.49
C PHE A 313 -7.29 -8.08 5.84
N PRO A 314 -8.06 -8.93 6.59
CA PRO A 314 -9.16 -9.72 6.03
C PRO A 314 -10.34 -8.85 5.57
N GLY A 315 -10.45 -7.63 6.05
CA GLY A 315 -11.41 -6.62 5.61
C GLY A 315 -11.01 -5.86 4.36
N SER A 316 -9.81 -6.13 3.81
CA SER A 316 -9.30 -5.54 2.57
C SER A 316 -9.20 -6.62 1.50
N PRO A 317 -10.28 -6.91 0.75
CA PRO A 317 -10.38 -8.11 -0.10
C PRO A 317 -9.41 -8.12 -1.28
N ARG A 318 -8.68 -7.05 -1.51
CA ARG A 318 -7.67 -6.90 -2.55
C ARG A 318 -6.55 -5.99 -2.08
N VAL A 319 -5.35 -6.49 -2.09
CA VAL A 319 -4.15 -5.72 -1.74
C VAL A 319 -3.01 -6.00 -2.71
N GLY A 320 -2.11 -5.05 -2.85
CA GLY A 320 -0.85 -5.22 -3.56
C GLY A 320 0.30 -5.34 -2.57
N VAL A 321 0.97 -6.48 -2.54
CA VAL A 321 2.07 -6.74 -1.61
C VAL A 321 3.40 -6.57 -2.34
N ASP A 322 4.28 -5.73 -1.82
CA ASP A 322 5.64 -5.57 -2.32
C ASP A 322 6.58 -6.51 -1.58
N LEU A 323 7.13 -7.48 -2.28
CA LEU A 323 8.11 -8.42 -1.77
C LEU A 323 9.50 -8.01 -2.22
N LEU A 324 10.43 -7.95 -1.27
CA LEU A 324 11.83 -7.58 -1.46
C LEU A 324 12.68 -8.85 -1.48
N PRO A 325 13.10 -9.35 -2.67
CA PRO A 325 14.02 -10.47 -2.75
C PRO A 325 15.41 -10.03 -2.26
N GLY A 326 15.93 -10.71 -1.26
CA GLY A 326 17.30 -10.52 -0.82
C GLY A 326 18.32 -11.04 -1.84
N THR A 327 19.56 -10.58 -1.73
CA THR A 327 20.67 -11.04 -2.58
C THR A 327 20.69 -12.57 -2.67
N GLY A 328 20.77 -13.10 -3.89
CA GLY A 328 20.77 -14.54 -4.15
C GLY A 328 19.39 -15.20 -4.14
N TRP A 329 18.28 -14.47 -4.11
CA TRP A 329 16.90 -14.95 -4.23
C TRP A 329 16.41 -15.93 -3.14
N ARG A 330 17.16 -16.11 -2.05
CA ARG A 330 16.89 -17.10 -1.00
C ARG A 330 15.93 -16.60 0.08
N ARG A 331 15.88 -15.31 0.32
CA ARG A 331 15.11 -14.69 1.39
C ARG A 331 14.27 -13.58 0.83
N PHE A 332 13.07 -13.44 1.36
CA PHE A 332 12.15 -12.37 0.99
C PHE A 332 11.65 -11.67 2.26
N ALA A 333 11.45 -10.36 2.15
CA ALA A 333 10.76 -9.57 3.15
C ALA A 333 9.61 -8.81 2.49
N VAL A 334 8.57 -8.48 3.28
CA VAL A 334 7.49 -7.59 2.83
C VAL A 334 7.95 -6.16 3.03
N GLY A 335 8.01 -5.38 1.95
CA GLY A 335 8.35 -3.96 2.01
C GLY A 335 7.14 -3.07 2.26
N GLU A 336 5.97 -3.45 1.72
CA GLU A 336 4.73 -2.68 1.83
C GLU A 336 3.52 -3.54 1.47
N VAL A 337 2.38 -3.26 2.10
CA VAL A 337 1.06 -3.76 1.67
C VAL A 337 0.22 -2.55 1.26
N ASN A 338 -0.18 -2.53 0.00
CA ASN A 338 -0.90 -1.43 -0.62
C ASN A 338 -2.40 -1.75 -0.70
N ALA A 339 -3.25 -0.86 -0.20
CA ALA A 339 -4.69 -0.96 -0.37
C ALA A 339 -5.10 -0.90 -1.86
N PHE A 340 -6.31 -1.36 -2.15
CA PHE A 340 -6.95 -1.31 -3.47
C PHE A 340 -6.28 -2.15 -4.58
N GLY A 341 -5.29 -2.99 -4.26
CA GLY A 341 -4.56 -3.79 -5.24
C GLY A 341 -3.72 -2.94 -6.19
N ASP A 342 -3.59 -3.38 -7.43
CA ASP A 342 -2.87 -2.66 -8.49
C ASP A 342 -3.61 -2.75 -9.83
N LEU A 343 -3.36 -1.80 -10.72
CA LEU A 343 -3.91 -1.78 -12.07
C LEU A 343 -3.34 -2.91 -12.94
N LEU A 344 -2.07 -3.19 -12.84
CA LEU A 344 -1.30 -4.19 -13.61
C LEU A 344 -1.79 -4.35 -15.07
N PRO A 345 -1.85 -3.31 -15.88
CA PRO A 345 -2.42 -3.40 -17.22
C PRO A 345 -1.66 -4.41 -18.08
N GLY A 346 -2.42 -5.25 -18.80
CA GLY A 346 -1.87 -6.27 -19.68
C GLY A 346 -1.26 -7.48 -18.96
N LEU A 347 -1.52 -7.67 -17.68
CA LEU A 347 -1.17 -8.89 -16.94
C LEU A 347 -2.40 -9.76 -16.73
N THR A 348 -2.21 -11.05 -16.95
CA THR A 348 -3.18 -12.10 -16.63
C THR A 348 -2.78 -12.85 -15.37
N GLY A 349 -3.71 -13.59 -14.80
CA GLY A 349 -3.50 -14.35 -13.58
C GLY A 349 -2.35 -15.35 -13.67
N LEU A 350 -1.69 -15.55 -12.53
CA LEU A 350 -0.61 -16.52 -12.36
C LEU A 350 -1.13 -17.95 -12.55
N PRO A 351 -0.31 -18.87 -13.11
CA PRO A 351 -0.62 -20.29 -13.10
C PRO A 351 -0.84 -20.81 -11.67
N GLY A 352 -1.92 -21.54 -11.43
CA GLY A 352 -2.29 -22.02 -10.08
C GLY A 352 -2.83 -20.95 -9.13
N GLY A 353 -2.93 -19.68 -9.57
CA GLY A 353 -3.45 -18.57 -8.77
C GLY A 353 -4.99 -18.50 -8.71
N GLY A 354 -5.68 -19.26 -9.55
CA GLY A 354 -7.15 -19.30 -9.63
C GLY A 354 -7.77 -18.08 -10.33
N ALA A 355 -6.97 -17.37 -11.11
CA ALA A 355 -7.37 -16.26 -11.96
C ALA A 355 -6.71 -16.33 -13.35
N GLU A 356 -6.40 -17.54 -13.81
CA GLU A 356 -5.75 -17.78 -15.09
C GLU A 356 -6.59 -17.19 -16.22
N GLY A 357 -5.93 -16.49 -17.14
CA GLY A 357 -6.59 -15.83 -18.28
C GLY A 357 -7.40 -14.56 -17.92
N GLN A 358 -7.56 -14.24 -16.63
CA GLN A 358 -8.26 -13.05 -16.18
C GLN A 358 -7.28 -11.92 -15.86
N ASP A 359 -7.70 -10.68 -16.09
CA ASP A 359 -7.03 -9.53 -15.48
C ASP A 359 -7.41 -9.36 -13.99
N ALA A 360 -6.75 -8.43 -13.31
CA ALA A 360 -6.97 -8.22 -11.88
C ALA A 360 -8.41 -7.78 -11.54
N TYR A 361 -9.12 -7.10 -12.44
CA TYR A 361 -10.49 -6.64 -12.20
C TYR A 361 -11.51 -7.74 -12.45
N ALA A 362 -11.34 -8.53 -13.51
CA ALA A 362 -12.13 -9.74 -13.76
C ALA A 362 -12.01 -10.74 -12.61
N ALA A 363 -10.79 -10.95 -12.08
CA ALA A 363 -10.55 -11.79 -10.91
C ALA A 363 -11.26 -11.26 -9.64
N GLN A 364 -11.28 -9.92 -9.42
CA GLN A 364 -12.01 -9.32 -8.32
C GLN A 364 -13.52 -9.51 -8.44
N ILE A 365 -14.10 -9.31 -9.63
CA ILE A 365 -15.51 -9.57 -9.88
C ILE A 365 -15.85 -11.04 -9.67
N ALA A 366 -15.02 -11.96 -10.18
CA ALA A 366 -15.19 -13.39 -9.95
C ALA A 366 -15.15 -13.75 -8.46
N ALA A 367 -14.28 -13.11 -7.69
CA ALA A 367 -14.20 -13.30 -6.23
C ALA A 367 -15.45 -12.76 -5.51
N LEU A 368 -15.99 -11.61 -5.93
CA LEU A 368 -17.23 -11.05 -5.38
C LEU A 368 -18.44 -11.97 -5.62
N ARG A 369 -18.53 -12.60 -6.79
CA ARG A 369 -19.62 -13.55 -7.12
C ARG A 369 -19.55 -14.85 -6.31
N ARG A 370 -18.35 -15.27 -5.90
CA ARG A 370 -18.15 -16.46 -5.05
C ARG A 370 -18.34 -16.20 -3.56
N ARG A 371 -18.52 -14.94 -3.16
CA ARG A 371 -18.69 -14.57 -1.76
C ARG A 371 -20.04 -15.11 -1.26
N PRO A 372 -20.07 -15.97 -0.22
CA PRO A 372 -21.33 -16.37 0.38
C PRO A 372 -22.01 -15.15 1.01
N ASP A 373 -23.35 -15.09 0.94
CA ASP A 373 -24.16 -14.11 1.67
C ASP A 373 -24.02 -14.31 3.18
N ARG A 374 -22.93 -13.82 3.74
CA ARG A 374 -22.76 -13.76 5.20
C ARG A 374 -22.81 -12.30 5.64
N PRO A 375 -23.77 -11.95 6.51
CA PRO A 375 -23.67 -10.70 7.26
C PRO A 375 -22.37 -10.75 8.09
N ARG A 376 -21.54 -9.73 7.99
CA ARG A 376 -20.38 -9.57 8.87
C ARG A 376 -20.88 -9.43 10.30
N ALA A 377 -20.35 -10.24 11.22
CA ALA A 377 -20.44 -9.93 12.63
C ALA A 377 -19.77 -8.56 12.88
N PRO A 378 -20.34 -7.71 13.74
CA PRO A 378 -19.72 -6.46 14.12
C PRO A 378 -18.31 -6.75 14.65
N LEU A 379 -17.30 -6.03 14.13
CA LEU A 379 -15.95 -6.10 14.68
C LEU A 379 -15.99 -5.45 16.06
N ASP A 380 -15.69 -6.22 17.10
CA ASP A 380 -15.39 -5.63 18.41
C ASP A 380 -14.26 -4.59 18.23
N PRO A 381 -14.44 -3.36 18.73
CA PRO A 381 -13.38 -2.38 18.72
C PRO A 381 -12.18 -2.98 19.45
N ILE A 382 -10.98 -2.87 18.89
CA ILE A 382 -9.72 -3.34 19.48
C ILE A 382 -9.60 -2.68 20.87
N ALA A 383 -10.13 -3.36 21.88
CA ALA A 383 -9.98 -2.96 23.27
C ALA A 383 -8.51 -3.20 23.66
N PRO A 384 -7.84 -2.24 24.29
CA PRO A 384 -6.50 -2.46 24.81
C PRO A 384 -6.56 -3.61 25.83
N ARG A 385 -5.84 -4.70 25.56
CA ARG A 385 -5.72 -5.81 26.51
C ARG A 385 -5.20 -5.25 27.83
N ARG A 386 -6.03 -5.32 28.86
CA ARG A 386 -5.64 -5.05 30.26
C ARG A 386 -4.53 -6.01 30.61
N THR A 387 -3.32 -5.53 30.77
CA THR A 387 -2.22 -6.26 31.41
C THR A 387 -2.59 -6.49 32.86
N GLY A 388 -3.02 -7.71 33.15
CA GLY A 388 -3.28 -8.15 34.53
C GLY A 388 -1.97 -8.22 35.32
N ASN A 389 -1.77 -7.24 36.17
CA ASN A 389 -0.70 -7.21 37.16
C ASN A 389 -1.08 -8.20 38.29
N ARG A 390 -0.59 -9.43 38.21
CA ARG A 390 -0.66 -10.37 39.35
C ARG A 390 0.59 -10.18 40.21
N HIS A 391 0.56 -9.20 41.09
CA HIS A 391 1.41 -9.25 42.27
C HIS A 391 0.89 -10.35 43.19
N ARG A 392 1.62 -11.46 43.26
CA ARG A 392 1.53 -12.36 44.39
C ARG A 392 2.50 -11.86 45.44
N ALA A 393 1.95 -11.24 46.49
CA ALA A 393 2.61 -11.18 47.79
C ALA A 393 2.80 -12.61 48.32
N ARG A 394 4.01 -12.95 48.72
CA ARG A 394 4.28 -14.00 49.68
C ARG A 394 4.96 -13.39 50.87
N VAL A 395 4.38 -13.66 51.98
CA VAL A 395 4.88 -13.47 53.36
C VAL A 395 6.22 -14.10 53.55
#